data_b2349fb3af9bd9ab4af3ea2693607c7d
#
_entry.id   b2349fb3af9bd9ab4af3ea2693607c7d
#
_cell.length_a   1.000
_cell.length_b   1.000
_cell.length_c   1.000
_cell.angle_alpha   90.00
_cell.angle_beta   90.00
_cell.angle_gamma   90.00
#
_symmetry.space_group_name_H-M   'P 1'
#
loop_
_entity.id
_entity.type
_entity.pdbx_description
1 polymer ?
#
loop_
_entity_poly.entity_id
_entity_poly.type
_entity_poly.pdbx_seq_one_letter_code
_entity_poly.pdbx_strand_id
1 'polypeptide(L)'
;SAQNLEAVLEISQPKRIEILSKLNSSNKGTIRLVKLREKLFSFLKKYPDLKRVDNDFLKLFKNWFNSGFLILKKIDWSTPALILEKVIEYEAVHEINSWKDLRERLEPHDRLCFSFFHPSMQDEPLIFVVVALMDKVPEKIDDVLSKDRKILTRGSETTAVFYSISNCQIGLKGISFGDFLIKQVANAIRKDYPNIKEFVTLSPVPGFMKWLKIKNPSLFNKINGTNSTKILNSHKDEILKNTLDYFFVSNRSDGFPNDSVTRFHLGNGAILDRINFCADTSAKALNSSAGIMVNYRYDLLNIDENHQMYFDEKILNCSKSILLMQKRYQDKKKLFNLSK
;
A
#
# COMPACT_ATOMS: atom_id res chain seq x y z
N SER A 1 -42.24 -7.10 19.81
CA SER A 1 -41.43 -7.81 20.83
C SER A 1 -40.05 -8.13 20.26
N ALA A 2 -39.05 -8.38 21.10
CA ALA A 2 -37.71 -8.77 20.70
C ALA A 2 -37.73 -10.05 19.81
N GLN A 3 -38.59 -11.00 20.13
CA GLN A 3 -38.78 -12.23 19.34
C GLN A 3 -39.25 -11.97 17.91
N ASN A 4 -40.10 -10.96 17.67
CA ASN A 4 -40.53 -10.60 16.32
C ASN A 4 -39.39 -9.97 15.53
N LEU A 5 -38.49 -9.22 16.19
CA LEU A 5 -37.33 -8.60 15.57
C LEU A 5 -36.31 -9.67 15.16
N GLU A 6 -36.04 -10.66 16.02
CA GLU A 6 -35.16 -11.79 15.70
C GLU A 6 -35.69 -12.60 14.53
N ALA A 7 -36.98 -12.93 14.51
CA ALA A 7 -37.62 -13.65 13.40
C ALA A 7 -37.52 -12.86 12.07
N VAL A 8 -37.73 -11.53 12.10
CA VAL A 8 -37.57 -10.67 10.90
C VAL A 8 -36.12 -10.63 10.44
N LEU A 9 -35.14 -10.53 11.35
CA LEU A 9 -33.72 -10.55 11.02
C LEU A 9 -33.31 -11.89 10.41
N GLU A 10 -33.80 -12.99 10.92
CA GLU A 10 -33.50 -14.33 10.42
C GLU A 10 -34.10 -14.57 9.02
N ILE A 11 -35.37 -14.20 8.80
CA ILE A 11 -36.04 -14.29 7.49
C ILE A 11 -35.44 -13.31 6.46
N SER A 12 -34.94 -12.17 6.90
CA SER A 12 -34.35 -11.14 6.01
C SER A 12 -32.96 -11.49 5.52
N GLN A 13 -32.27 -12.47 6.11
CA GLN A 13 -30.94 -12.86 5.64
C GLN A 13 -31.02 -13.57 4.28
N PRO A 14 -30.27 -13.10 3.28
CA PRO A 14 -30.25 -13.77 1.98
C PRO A 14 -29.74 -15.21 2.10
N LYS A 15 -30.47 -16.19 1.57
CA LYS A 15 -30.03 -17.60 1.51
C LYS A 15 -28.65 -17.80 0.94
N ARG A 16 -28.18 -16.86 0.10
CA ARG A 16 -26.82 -16.84 -0.44
C ARG A 16 -25.75 -16.79 0.65
N ILE A 17 -25.96 -16.05 1.74
CA ILE A 17 -25.02 -15.97 2.87
C ILE A 17 -24.87 -17.33 3.53
N GLU A 18 -25.98 -18.03 3.76
CA GLU A 18 -25.97 -19.40 4.30
C GLU A 18 -25.21 -20.37 3.38
N ILE A 19 -25.48 -20.31 2.07
CA ILE A 19 -24.82 -21.17 1.07
C ILE A 19 -23.31 -20.89 1.07
N LEU A 20 -22.89 -19.63 1.02
CA LEU A 20 -21.49 -19.24 1.03
C LEU A 20 -20.78 -19.67 2.32
N SER A 21 -21.45 -19.57 3.47
CA SER A 21 -20.94 -20.05 4.76
C SER A 21 -20.77 -21.57 4.79
N LYS A 22 -21.72 -22.32 4.26
CA LYS A 22 -21.62 -23.79 4.11
C LYS A 22 -20.48 -24.18 3.16
N LEU A 23 -20.33 -23.49 2.05
CA LEU A 23 -19.21 -23.71 1.11
C LEU A 23 -17.85 -23.42 1.76
N ASN A 24 -17.77 -22.41 2.64
CA ASN A 24 -16.54 -22.12 3.39
C ASN A 24 -16.08 -23.27 4.27
N SER A 25 -17.01 -24.06 4.82
CA SER A 25 -16.72 -25.22 5.66
C SER A 25 -16.24 -26.46 4.86
N SER A 26 -16.29 -26.42 3.54
CA SER A 26 -15.78 -27.51 2.69
C SER A 26 -14.25 -27.49 2.58
N ASN A 27 -13.66 -28.60 2.14
CA ASN A 27 -12.22 -28.68 1.90
C ASN A 27 -11.74 -27.57 0.94
N LYS A 28 -10.79 -26.76 1.39
CA LYS A 28 -10.31 -25.58 0.68
C LYS A 28 -11.42 -24.58 0.32
N GLY A 29 -12.53 -24.56 1.09
CA GLY A 29 -13.70 -23.71 0.83
C GLY A 29 -13.33 -22.23 0.78
N THR A 30 -12.56 -21.75 1.74
CA THR A 30 -12.14 -20.33 1.83
C THR A 30 -11.42 -19.86 0.57
N ILE A 31 -10.39 -20.58 0.12
CA ILE A 31 -9.65 -20.17 -1.10
C ILE A 31 -10.52 -20.26 -2.35
N ARG A 32 -11.40 -21.28 -2.45
CA ARG A 32 -12.33 -21.40 -3.57
C ARG A 32 -13.31 -20.21 -3.62
N LEU A 33 -13.80 -19.73 -2.48
CA LEU A 33 -14.68 -18.58 -2.40
C LEU A 33 -13.92 -17.27 -2.75
N VAL A 34 -12.67 -17.12 -2.33
CA VAL A 34 -11.82 -16.00 -2.74
C VAL A 34 -11.64 -15.98 -4.27
N LYS A 35 -11.31 -17.12 -4.87
CA LYS A 35 -11.18 -17.24 -6.34
C LYS A 35 -12.52 -17.08 -7.08
N LEU A 36 -13.64 -17.50 -6.48
CA LEU A 36 -14.97 -17.26 -7.04
C LEU A 36 -15.29 -15.77 -7.08
N ARG A 37 -15.00 -15.03 -6.01
CA ARG A 37 -15.20 -13.57 -6.00
C ARG A 37 -14.29 -12.87 -6.98
N GLU A 38 -13.04 -13.31 -7.16
CA GLU A 38 -12.14 -12.79 -8.19
C GLU A 38 -12.77 -12.91 -9.58
N LYS A 39 -13.32 -14.08 -9.93
CA LYS A 39 -14.05 -14.30 -11.18
C LYS A 39 -15.31 -13.43 -11.27
N LEU A 40 -16.03 -13.23 -10.17
CA LEU A 40 -17.22 -12.38 -10.13
C LEU A 40 -16.91 -10.96 -10.60
N PHE A 41 -15.75 -10.40 -10.29
CA PHE A 41 -15.37 -9.04 -10.70
C PHE A 41 -15.40 -8.84 -12.23
N SER A 42 -15.06 -9.86 -13.01
CA SER A 42 -15.12 -9.77 -14.49
C SER A 42 -16.55 -9.62 -15.04
N PHE A 43 -17.55 -10.04 -14.25
CA PHE A 43 -18.96 -10.01 -14.65
C PHE A 43 -19.70 -8.76 -14.16
N LEU A 44 -19.20 -8.06 -13.11
CA LEU A 44 -19.94 -6.94 -12.49
C LEU A 44 -20.26 -5.80 -13.47
N LYS A 45 -19.37 -5.53 -14.45
CA LYS A 45 -19.60 -4.48 -15.45
C LYS A 45 -20.75 -4.85 -16.39
N LYS A 46 -20.86 -6.13 -16.78
CA LYS A 46 -21.89 -6.64 -17.70
C LYS A 46 -23.22 -6.90 -16.99
N TYR A 47 -23.17 -7.33 -15.74
CA TYR A 47 -24.32 -7.71 -14.92
C TYR A 47 -24.31 -6.97 -13.58
N PRO A 48 -24.78 -5.71 -13.53
CA PRO A 48 -24.73 -4.86 -12.32
C PRO A 48 -25.45 -5.46 -11.11
N ASP A 49 -26.51 -6.26 -11.32
CA ASP A 49 -27.27 -6.93 -10.25
C ASP A 49 -26.42 -7.91 -9.43
N LEU A 50 -25.33 -8.43 -10.01
CA LEU A 50 -24.36 -9.27 -9.27
C LEU A 50 -23.61 -8.49 -8.18
N LYS A 51 -23.74 -7.16 -8.13
CA LYS A 51 -23.20 -6.33 -7.04
C LYS A 51 -23.75 -6.76 -5.67
N ARG A 52 -24.98 -7.27 -5.63
CA ARG A 52 -25.58 -7.83 -4.39
C ARG A 52 -24.79 -9.04 -3.89
N VAL A 53 -24.37 -9.92 -4.81
CA VAL A 53 -23.52 -11.08 -4.48
C VAL A 53 -22.16 -10.64 -3.98
N ASP A 54 -21.52 -9.65 -4.64
CA ASP A 54 -20.25 -9.07 -4.19
C ASP A 54 -20.35 -8.48 -2.77
N ASN A 55 -21.47 -7.83 -2.45
CA ASN A 55 -21.71 -7.30 -1.11
C ASN A 55 -21.87 -8.42 -0.06
N ASP A 56 -22.47 -9.56 -0.41
CA ASP A 56 -22.55 -10.74 0.48
C ASP A 56 -21.13 -11.29 0.76
N PHE A 57 -20.27 -11.40 -0.25
CA PHE A 57 -18.85 -11.74 -0.07
C PHE A 57 -18.13 -10.75 0.82
N LEU A 58 -18.30 -9.43 0.59
CA LEU A 58 -17.67 -8.41 1.42
C LEU A 58 -18.06 -8.54 2.90
N LYS A 59 -19.36 -8.78 3.17
CA LYS A 59 -19.85 -8.95 4.54
C LYS A 59 -19.20 -10.17 5.22
N LEU A 60 -19.15 -11.32 4.54
CA LEU A 60 -18.58 -12.55 5.09
C LEU A 60 -17.05 -12.43 5.25
N PHE A 61 -16.35 -11.93 4.23
CA PHE A 61 -14.89 -11.85 4.24
C PHE A 61 -14.37 -10.84 5.27
N LYS A 62 -15.08 -9.74 5.56
CA LYS A 62 -14.74 -8.83 6.67
C LYS A 62 -14.68 -9.56 8.01
N ASN A 63 -15.57 -10.53 8.23
CA ASN A 63 -15.59 -11.31 9.46
C ASN A 63 -14.50 -12.40 9.48
N TRP A 64 -14.30 -13.09 8.34
CA TRP A 64 -13.36 -14.22 8.27
C TRP A 64 -11.89 -13.79 8.21
N PHE A 65 -11.61 -12.64 7.60
CA PHE A 65 -10.25 -12.13 7.38
C PHE A 65 -9.89 -10.94 8.27
N ASN A 66 -10.43 -10.86 9.48
CA ASN A 66 -10.00 -9.83 10.41
C ASN A 66 -8.57 -10.11 10.95
N SER A 67 -7.90 -9.09 11.42
CA SER A 67 -6.49 -9.14 11.84
C SER A 67 -6.21 -10.17 12.94
N GLY A 68 -7.19 -10.51 13.77
CA GLY A 68 -7.04 -11.48 14.85
C GLY A 68 -6.82 -12.92 14.38
N PHE A 69 -7.17 -13.25 13.13
CA PHE A 69 -6.96 -14.56 12.54
C PHE A 69 -5.71 -14.67 11.68
N LEU A 70 -5.01 -13.55 11.43
CA LEU A 70 -3.85 -13.57 10.55
C LEU A 70 -2.58 -14.00 11.29
N ILE A 71 -1.80 -14.82 10.60
CA ILE A 71 -0.52 -15.35 11.09
C ILE A 71 0.58 -14.68 10.31
N LEU A 72 1.44 -13.92 11.00
CA LEU A 72 2.66 -13.36 10.44
C LEU A 72 3.76 -14.41 10.39
N LYS A 73 4.34 -14.63 9.21
CA LYS A 73 5.51 -15.50 9.01
C LYS A 73 6.62 -14.73 8.33
N LYS A 74 7.86 -14.96 8.77
CA LYS A 74 9.05 -14.54 8.02
C LYS A 74 9.21 -15.45 6.81
N ILE A 75 9.49 -14.87 5.67
CA ILE A 75 9.77 -15.56 4.41
C ILE A 75 11.27 -15.46 4.18
N ASP A 76 11.91 -16.58 4.03
CA ASP A 76 13.35 -16.71 3.78
C ASP A 76 13.61 -17.85 2.79
N TRP A 77 14.90 -18.15 2.56
CA TRP A 77 15.25 -19.17 1.58
C TRP A 77 14.93 -20.61 2.00
N SER A 78 14.56 -20.85 3.25
CA SER A 78 14.06 -22.13 3.77
C SER A 78 12.54 -22.30 3.61
N THR A 79 11.84 -21.23 3.22
CA THR A 79 10.39 -21.25 2.96
C THR A 79 10.09 -22.20 1.78
N PRO A 80 9.00 -23.00 1.84
CA PRO A 80 8.62 -23.89 0.76
C PRO A 80 8.56 -23.18 -0.60
N ALA A 81 9.12 -23.82 -1.64
CA ALA A 81 9.22 -23.25 -3.00
C ALA A 81 7.86 -22.77 -3.53
N LEU A 82 6.76 -23.49 -3.23
CA LEU A 82 5.40 -23.08 -3.60
C LEU A 82 5.03 -21.68 -3.10
N ILE A 83 5.47 -21.30 -1.90
CA ILE A 83 5.22 -19.95 -1.34
C ILE A 83 6.16 -18.95 -1.98
N LEU A 84 7.43 -19.32 -2.22
CA LEU A 84 8.41 -18.46 -2.89
C LEU A 84 8.00 -18.12 -4.34
N GLU A 85 7.45 -19.08 -5.09
CA GLU A 85 6.88 -18.84 -6.42
C GLU A 85 5.74 -17.83 -6.36
N LYS A 86 4.89 -17.88 -5.34
CA LYS A 86 3.81 -16.90 -5.16
C LYS A 86 4.32 -15.52 -4.80
N VAL A 87 5.43 -15.39 -4.08
CA VAL A 87 6.08 -14.10 -3.85
C VAL A 87 6.55 -13.49 -5.17
N ILE A 88 7.12 -14.30 -6.08
CA ILE A 88 7.50 -13.84 -7.43
C ILE A 88 6.26 -13.41 -8.21
N GLU A 89 5.21 -14.24 -8.24
CA GLU A 89 3.99 -14.00 -9.01
C GLU A 89 3.23 -12.75 -8.56
N TYR A 90 3.17 -12.52 -7.25
CA TYR A 90 2.34 -11.46 -6.66
C TYR A 90 3.08 -10.15 -6.41
N GLU A 91 4.39 -10.07 -6.68
CA GLU A 91 5.12 -8.81 -6.53
C GLU A 91 4.62 -7.75 -7.53
N ALA A 92 3.84 -6.80 -7.03
CA ALA A 92 3.16 -5.80 -7.85
C ALA A 92 3.92 -4.45 -7.93
N VAL A 93 4.82 -4.18 -6.99
CA VAL A 93 5.52 -2.89 -6.88
C VAL A 93 6.81 -2.91 -7.68
N HIS A 94 7.72 -3.82 -7.35
CA HIS A 94 9.03 -3.97 -8.00
C HIS A 94 9.20 -5.41 -8.47
N GLU A 95 8.97 -5.67 -9.74
CA GLU A 95 8.97 -7.00 -10.34
C GLU A 95 10.18 -7.85 -9.94
N ILE A 96 9.92 -9.14 -9.69
CA ILE A 96 10.92 -10.17 -9.46
C ILE A 96 10.92 -11.04 -10.72
N ASN A 97 11.97 -10.94 -11.53
CA ASN A 97 12.02 -11.60 -12.84
C ASN A 97 12.66 -12.99 -12.80
N SER A 98 13.29 -13.36 -11.69
CA SER A 98 14.01 -14.62 -11.56
C SER A 98 14.16 -15.06 -10.10
N TRP A 99 14.45 -16.34 -9.92
CA TRP A 99 14.87 -16.89 -8.61
C TRP A 99 16.11 -16.19 -8.04
N LYS A 100 17.03 -15.72 -8.90
CA LYS A 100 18.19 -14.94 -8.47
C LYS A 100 17.77 -13.59 -7.89
N ASP A 101 16.82 -12.90 -8.53
CA ASP A 101 16.32 -11.63 -8.03
C ASP A 101 15.58 -11.83 -6.69
N LEU A 102 14.80 -12.91 -6.54
CA LEU A 102 14.19 -13.27 -5.27
C LEU A 102 15.23 -13.51 -4.19
N ARG A 103 16.31 -14.28 -4.51
CA ARG A 103 17.40 -14.55 -3.57
C ARG A 103 18.03 -13.27 -3.06
N GLU A 104 18.29 -12.31 -3.92
CA GLU A 104 18.86 -11.00 -3.55
C GLU A 104 17.95 -10.20 -2.61
N ARG A 105 16.67 -10.53 -2.52
CA ARG A 105 15.69 -9.89 -1.62
C ARG A 105 15.44 -10.67 -0.33
N LEU A 106 15.89 -11.90 -0.22
CA LEU A 106 15.63 -12.75 0.95
C LEU A 106 16.89 -13.15 1.71
N GLU A 107 18.02 -13.36 1.01
CA GLU A 107 19.23 -13.98 1.58
C GLU A 107 20.16 -12.97 2.29
N PRO A 108 20.38 -11.75 1.79
CA PRO A 108 21.21 -10.78 2.50
C PRO A 108 20.58 -10.40 3.85
N HIS A 109 21.44 -10.28 4.88
CA HIS A 109 20.96 -9.99 6.24
C HIS A 109 20.29 -8.61 6.39
N ASP A 110 20.54 -7.70 5.46
CA ASP A 110 19.90 -6.39 5.36
C ASP A 110 18.56 -6.43 4.58
N ARG A 111 18.04 -7.63 4.31
CA ARG A 111 16.77 -7.86 3.60
C ARG A 111 15.88 -8.78 4.40
N LEU A 112 14.64 -8.35 4.57
CA LEU A 112 13.61 -9.11 5.27
C LEU A 112 12.36 -9.19 4.42
N CYS A 113 11.70 -10.33 4.46
CA CYS A 113 10.38 -10.50 3.88
C CYS A 113 9.46 -11.13 4.92
N PHE A 114 8.27 -10.59 5.04
CA PHE A 114 7.23 -11.12 5.91
C PHE A 114 5.97 -11.33 5.09
N SER A 115 5.18 -12.32 5.48
CA SER A 115 3.88 -12.54 4.86
C SER A 115 2.83 -12.88 5.89
N PHE A 116 1.60 -12.42 5.63
CA PHE A 116 0.43 -12.77 6.42
C PHE A 116 -0.32 -13.90 5.74
N PHE A 117 -0.71 -14.89 6.54
CA PHE A 117 -1.47 -16.05 6.13
C PHE A 117 -2.75 -16.15 6.95
N HIS A 118 -3.77 -16.80 6.38
CA HIS A 118 -4.95 -17.20 7.11
C HIS A 118 -4.90 -18.72 7.38
N PRO A 119 -5.31 -19.22 8.57
CA PRO A 119 -5.26 -20.65 8.89
C PRO A 119 -5.94 -21.56 7.86
N SER A 120 -7.06 -21.11 7.28
CA SER A 120 -7.77 -21.84 6.23
C SER A 120 -7.14 -21.73 4.83
N MET A 121 -6.01 -20.98 4.68
CA MET A 121 -5.32 -20.73 3.41
C MET A 121 -3.80 -20.80 3.64
N GLN A 122 -3.30 -21.89 4.20
CA GLN A 122 -1.95 -22.01 4.75
C GLN A 122 -0.81 -21.76 3.75
N ASP A 123 -1.01 -22.12 2.47
CA ASP A 123 0.00 -21.96 1.41
C ASP A 123 -0.30 -20.77 0.50
N GLU A 124 -1.27 -19.95 0.85
CA GLU A 124 -1.69 -18.77 0.09
C GLU A 124 -1.37 -17.52 0.88
N PRO A 125 -0.31 -16.77 0.54
CA PRO A 125 -0.05 -15.49 1.15
C PRO A 125 -1.20 -14.52 0.85
N LEU A 126 -1.58 -13.72 1.83
CA LEU A 126 -2.60 -12.67 1.68
C LEU A 126 -1.96 -11.34 1.33
N ILE A 127 -0.92 -10.99 2.06
CA ILE A 127 -0.08 -9.81 1.85
C ILE A 127 1.34 -10.22 2.15
N PHE A 128 2.30 -9.77 1.37
CA PHE A 128 3.70 -9.80 1.79
C PHE A 128 4.30 -8.41 1.81
N VAL A 129 5.30 -8.26 2.66
CA VAL A 129 5.98 -7.01 2.96
C VAL A 129 7.48 -7.25 2.84
N VAL A 130 8.13 -6.52 1.95
CA VAL A 130 9.58 -6.60 1.76
C VAL A 130 10.23 -5.36 2.37
N VAL A 131 11.26 -5.59 3.18
CA VAL A 131 11.92 -4.57 3.98
C VAL A 131 13.42 -4.57 3.73
N ALA A 132 13.97 -3.39 3.55
CA ALA A 132 15.41 -3.16 3.55
C ALA A 132 15.84 -2.54 4.89
N LEU A 133 16.91 -3.05 5.49
CA LEU A 133 17.53 -2.45 6.65
C LEU A 133 18.64 -1.51 6.18
N MET A 134 18.59 -0.26 6.60
CA MET A 134 19.47 0.81 6.14
C MET A 134 19.99 1.65 7.30
N ASP A 135 21.04 2.44 7.06
CA ASP A 135 21.60 3.41 8.02
C ASP A 135 20.92 4.79 7.94
N LYS A 136 20.07 5.01 6.93
CA LYS A 136 19.34 6.27 6.70
C LYS A 136 18.08 6.03 5.90
N VAL A 137 17.18 7.02 5.91
CA VAL A 137 15.97 7.04 5.07
C VAL A 137 16.35 7.26 3.60
N PRO A 138 16.03 6.33 2.68
CA PRO A 138 16.36 6.47 1.25
C PRO A 138 15.51 7.53 0.57
N GLU A 139 16.09 8.15 -0.45
CA GLU A 139 15.41 9.11 -1.32
C GLU A 139 15.07 8.52 -2.69
N LYS A 140 15.82 7.51 -3.12
CA LYS A 140 15.66 6.86 -4.42
C LYS A 140 15.50 5.36 -4.27
N ILE A 141 14.78 4.76 -5.21
CA ILE A 141 14.61 3.31 -5.22
C ILE A 141 15.93 2.57 -5.48
N ASP A 142 16.84 3.19 -6.23
CA ASP A 142 18.17 2.64 -6.48
C ASP A 142 18.99 2.48 -5.20
N ASP A 143 18.80 3.34 -4.18
CA ASP A 143 19.44 3.19 -2.86
C ASP A 143 19.06 1.85 -2.20
N VAL A 144 17.88 1.32 -2.55
CA VAL A 144 17.31 0.08 -1.99
C VAL A 144 17.59 -1.12 -2.89
N LEU A 145 17.39 -0.98 -4.22
CA LEU A 145 17.38 -2.11 -5.16
C LEU A 145 18.69 -2.32 -5.92
N SER A 146 19.65 -1.37 -5.88
CA SER A 146 20.91 -1.54 -6.59
C SER A 146 21.65 -2.80 -6.14
N LYS A 147 22.19 -3.55 -7.11
CA LYS A 147 23.02 -4.73 -6.86
C LYS A 147 24.38 -4.36 -6.27
N ASP A 148 24.86 -3.16 -6.62
CA ASP A 148 26.16 -2.62 -6.17
C ASP A 148 26.04 -1.85 -4.83
N ARG A 149 24.90 -1.96 -4.14
CA ARG A 149 24.71 -1.30 -2.86
C ARG A 149 25.68 -1.83 -1.81
N LYS A 150 26.13 -0.98 -0.93
CA LYS A 150 26.91 -1.39 0.23
C LYS A 150 26.00 -2.15 1.21
N ILE A 151 26.30 -3.42 1.44
CA ILE A 151 25.68 -4.19 2.52
C ILE A 151 26.24 -3.70 3.83
N LEU A 152 25.38 -3.31 4.77
CA LEU A 152 25.77 -2.78 6.06
C LEU A 152 26.35 -3.88 6.95
N THR A 153 27.21 -3.50 7.88
CA THR A 153 27.63 -4.40 8.96
C THR A 153 26.42 -4.65 9.88
N ARG A 154 26.21 -5.87 10.30
CA ARG A 154 25.15 -6.20 11.28
C ARG A 154 25.26 -5.31 12.52
N GLY A 155 24.12 -4.74 12.92
CA GLY A 155 24.02 -3.86 14.10
C GLY A 155 24.27 -2.38 13.77
N SER A 156 24.64 -2.01 12.52
CA SER A 156 24.77 -0.61 12.10
C SER A 156 23.50 -0.05 11.46
N GLU A 157 22.51 -0.88 11.20
CA GLU A 157 21.23 -0.50 10.66
C GLU A 157 20.38 0.26 11.70
N THR A 158 19.82 1.38 11.29
CA THR A 158 18.99 2.24 12.13
C THR A 158 17.59 2.46 11.59
N THR A 159 17.37 2.11 10.33
CA THR A 159 16.15 2.39 9.58
C THR A 159 15.62 1.12 8.91
N ALA A 160 14.36 0.78 9.12
CA ALA A 160 13.63 -0.24 8.37
C ALA A 160 12.78 0.41 7.29
N VAL A 161 13.05 0.07 6.03
CA VAL A 161 12.41 0.65 4.84
C VAL A 161 11.48 -0.36 4.22
N PHE A 162 10.17 -0.16 4.35
CA PHE A 162 9.15 -0.93 3.66
C PHE A 162 9.07 -0.45 2.21
N TYR A 163 9.65 -1.17 1.27
CA TYR A 163 9.70 -0.74 -0.13
C TYR A 163 8.76 -1.52 -1.06
N SER A 164 8.24 -2.67 -0.62
CA SER A 164 7.16 -3.37 -1.30
C SER A 164 6.16 -3.93 -0.30
N ILE A 165 4.88 -3.65 -0.56
CA ILE A 165 3.74 -4.21 0.15
C ILE A 165 2.73 -4.64 -0.91
N SER A 166 2.59 -5.95 -1.09
CA SER A 166 1.80 -6.53 -2.17
C SER A 166 0.64 -7.37 -1.64
N ASN A 167 -0.58 -7.00 -2.08
CA ASN A 167 -1.77 -7.81 -1.86
C ASN A 167 -1.80 -8.96 -2.86
N CYS A 168 -1.85 -10.20 -2.36
CA CYS A 168 -1.76 -11.41 -3.19
C CYS A 168 -3.11 -11.91 -3.72
N GLN A 169 -4.20 -11.57 -3.05
CA GLN A 169 -5.52 -12.15 -3.34
C GLN A 169 -6.48 -11.10 -3.90
N ILE A 170 -6.63 -11.04 -5.22
CA ILE A 170 -7.55 -10.11 -5.91
C ILE A 170 -8.99 -10.27 -5.38
N GLY A 171 -9.43 -11.49 -5.10
CA GLY A 171 -10.75 -11.77 -4.54
C GLY A 171 -11.01 -11.15 -3.16
N LEU A 172 -9.97 -10.69 -2.47
CA LEU A 172 -10.08 -9.99 -1.19
C LEU A 172 -10.05 -8.45 -1.33
N LYS A 173 -10.14 -7.93 -2.54
CA LYS A 173 -10.20 -6.48 -2.79
C LYS A 173 -11.33 -5.83 -1.99
N GLY A 174 -10.99 -4.76 -1.25
CA GLY A 174 -11.92 -4.03 -0.37
C GLY A 174 -12.12 -4.65 1.01
N ILE A 175 -11.40 -5.73 1.33
CA ILE A 175 -11.26 -6.25 2.68
C ILE A 175 -10.05 -5.59 3.31
N SER A 176 -10.25 -4.93 4.46
CA SER A 176 -9.15 -4.51 5.32
C SER A 176 -8.71 -5.70 6.16
N PHE A 177 -7.42 -5.99 6.12
CA PHE A 177 -6.83 -7.03 6.99
C PHE A 177 -6.49 -6.50 8.39
N GLY A 178 -7.06 -5.36 8.76
CA GLY A 178 -6.76 -4.64 9.99
C GLY A 178 -5.67 -3.59 9.79
N ASP A 179 -5.74 -2.57 10.60
CA ASP A 179 -4.96 -1.34 10.46
C ASP A 179 -3.56 -1.47 11.06
N PHE A 180 -3.21 -2.65 11.59
CA PHE A 180 -1.97 -2.88 12.34
C PHE A 180 -0.98 -3.85 11.69
N LEU A 181 -1.14 -4.16 10.39
CA LEU A 181 -0.24 -5.10 9.72
C LEU A 181 1.21 -4.63 9.75
N ILE A 182 1.44 -3.35 9.44
CA ILE A 182 2.78 -2.76 9.46
C ILE A 182 3.33 -2.69 10.89
N LYS A 183 2.48 -2.38 11.89
CA LYS A 183 2.84 -2.39 13.30
C LYS A 183 3.32 -3.78 13.76
N GLN A 184 2.65 -4.85 13.32
CA GLN A 184 3.07 -6.22 13.63
C GLN A 184 4.44 -6.55 13.02
N VAL A 185 4.67 -6.19 11.75
CA VAL A 185 5.97 -6.37 11.08
C VAL A 185 7.05 -5.54 11.77
N ALA A 186 6.77 -4.26 12.07
CA ALA A 186 7.71 -3.38 12.77
C ALA A 186 8.09 -3.93 14.17
N ASN A 187 7.13 -4.46 14.91
CA ASN A 187 7.39 -5.09 16.21
C ASN A 187 8.24 -6.37 16.08
N ALA A 188 7.98 -7.19 15.05
CA ALA A 188 8.82 -8.36 14.76
C ALA A 188 10.27 -7.95 14.43
N ILE A 189 10.45 -6.90 13.62
CA ILE A 189 11.78 -6.36 13.28
C ILE A 189 12.49 -5.83 14.54
N ARG A 190 11.81 -5.02 15.37
CA ARG A 190 12.42 -4.47 16.61
C ARG A 190 12.93 -5.53 17.57
N LYS A 191 12.29 -6.69 17.61
CA LYS A 191 12.70 -7.81 18.45
C LYS A 191 14.08 -8.35 18.03
N ASP A 192 14.31 -8.45 16.72
CA ASP A 192 15.53 -9.04 16.16
C ASP A 192 16.61 -7.98 15.86
N TYR A 193 16.21 -6.71 15.69
CA TYR A 193 17.06 -5.57 15.32
C TYR A 193 16.80 -4.38 16.25
N PRO A 194 17.31 -4.40 17.48
CA PRO A 194 17.00 -3.38 18.52
C PRO A 194 17.52 -1.98 18.19
N ASN A 195 18.49 -1.86 17.27
CA ASN A 195 19.06 -0.58 16.84
C ASN A 195 18.16 0.17 15.83
N ILE A 196 17.13 -0.47 15.29
CA ILE A 196 16.17 0.20 14.39
C ILE A 196 15.35 1.21 15.17
N LYS A 197 15.47 2.47 14.77
CA LYS A 197 14.78 3.63 15.36
C LYS A 197 13.69 4.16 14.46
N GLU A 198 13.86 4.03 13.14
CA GLU A 198 12.96 4.57 12.14
C GLU A 198 12.30 3.47 11.31
N PHE A 199 10.99 3.58 11.14
CA PHE A 199 10.19 2.73 10.28
C PHE A 199 9.55 3.61 9.21
N VAL A 200 10.02 3.46 7.98
CA VAL A 200 9.60 4.30 6.85
C VAL A 200 9.27 3.43 5.64
N THR A 201 8.53 4.00 4.70
CA THR A 201 8.35 3.40 3.38
C THR A 201 9.16 4.14 2.34
N LEU A 202 9.31 3.55 1.16
CA LEU A 202 9.60 4.24 -0.08
C LEU A 202 8.55 3.78 -1.10
N SER A 203 7.50 4.59 -1.26
CA SER A 203 6.26 4.20 -1.92
C SER A 203 6.02 4.99 -3.20
N PRO A 204 5.51 4.35 -4.29
CA PRO A 204 5.10 5.05 -5.50
C PRO A 204 3.80 5.85 -5.28
N VAL A 205 3.49 6.75 -6.23
CA VAL A 205 2.26 7.54 -6.29
C VAL A 205 1.48 7.20 -7.58
N PRO A 206 0.91 6.02 -7.70
CA PRO A 206 0.49 5.43 -8.99
C PRO A 206 -0.66 6.16 -9.68
N GLY A 207 -1.43 6.97 -8.95
CA GLY A 207 -2.56 7.73 -9.49
C GLY A 207 -2.21 9.13 -10.01
N PHE A 208 -1.01 9.61 -9.73
CA PHE A 208 -0.62 11.02 -9.96
C PHE A 208 -0.72 11.44 -11.42
N MET A 209 -0.12 10.72 -12.36
CA MET A 209 -0.12 11.08 -13.79
C MET A 209 -1.53 11.05 -14.39
N LYS A 210 -2.37 10.10 -13.98
CA LYS A 210 -3.77 10.04 -14.40
C LYS A 210 -4.56 11.26 -13.92
N TRP A 211 -4.34 11.68 -12.70
CA TRP A 211 -4.94 12.89 -12.14
C TRP A 211 -4.38 14.16 -12.82
N LEU A 212 -3.06 14.23 -13.04
CA LEU A 212 -2.40 15.36 -13.69
C LEU A 212 -2.93 15.61 -15.11
N LYS A 213 -3.18 14.54 -15.87
CA LYS A 213 -3.78 14.62 -17.22
C LYS A 213 -5.09 15.39 -17.23
N ILE A 214 -5.88 15.30 -16.17
CA ILE A 214 -7.17 15.97 -16.04
C ILE A 214 -7.02 17.39 -15.47
N LYS A 215 -6.16 17.56 -14.48
CA LYS A 215 -6.06 18.81 -13.70
C LYS A 215 -5.08 19.81 -14.27
N ASN A 216 -4.01 19.35 -14.90
CA ASN A 216 -3.03 20.21 -15.59
C ASN A 216 -2.56 19.54 -16.89
N PRO A 217 -3.41 19.53 -17.96
CA PRO A 217 -3.07 18.92 -19.24
C PRO A 217 -1.81 19.50 -19.88
N SER A 218 -1.55 20.79 -19.65
CA SER A 218 -0.36 21.47 -20.19
C SER A 218 0.93 20.85 -19.63
N LEU A 219 1.04 20.71 -18.31
CA LEU A 219 2.19 20.06 -17.70
C LEU A 219 2.26 18.59 -18.09
N PHE A 220 1.11 17.87 -18.06
CA PHE A 220 1.05 16.47 -18.45
C PHE A 220 1.66 16.25 -19.83
N ASN A 221 1.26 17.04 -20.84
CA ASN A 221 1.74 16.89 -22.22
C ASN A 221 3.27 17.14 -22.35
N LYS A 222 3.83 18.00 -21.50
CA LYS A 222 5.29 18.29 -21.48
C LYS A 222 6.13 17.14 -20.91
N ILE A 223 5.59 16.38 -19.94
CA ILE A 223 6.35 15.37 -19.21
C ILE A 223 5.93 13.93 -19.53
N ASN A 224 4.77 13.74 -20.15
CA ASN A 224 4.27 12.40 -20.47
C ASN A 224 5.13 11.71 -21.54
N GLY A 225 5.51 10.45 -21.27
CA GLY A 225 6.34 9.65 -22.18
C GLY A 225 7.81 10.07 -22.23
N THR A 226 8.23 11.04 -21.39
CA THR A 226 9.65 11.41 -21.32
C THR A 226 10.43 10.48 -20.41
N ASN A 227 11.59 10.03 -20.89
CA ASN A 227 12.61 9.34 -20.07
C ASN A 227 13.75 10.32 -19.69
N SER A 228 13.63 11.61 -20.05
CA SER A 228 14.66 12.61 -19.82
C SER A 228 14.50 13.26 -18.45
N THR A 229 15.42 12.99 -17.55
CA THR A 229 15.52 13.67 -16.25
C THR A 229 15.74 15.19 -16.40
N LYS A 230 16.33 15.64 -17.52
CA LYS A 230 16.49 17.09 -17.81
C LYS A 230 15.13 17.77 -17.99
N ILE A 231 14.21 17.14 -18.72
CA ILE A 231 12.84 17.67 -18.91
C ILE A 231 12.08 17.67 -17.58
N LEU A 232 12.17 16.61 -16.78
CA LEU A 232 11.55 16.59 -15.46
C LEU A 232 12.12 17.69 -14.55
N ASN A 233 13.46 17.87 -14.54
CA ASN A 233 14.11 18.90 -13.75
C ASN A 233 13.70 20.32 -14.15
N SER A 234 13.49 20.61 -15.44
CA SER A 234 13.02 21.94 -15.90
C SER A 234 11.58 22.25 -15.43
N HIS A 235 10.80 21.23 -15.07
CA HIS A 235 9.44 21.36 -14.54
C HIS A 235 9.31 20.96 -13.07
N LYS A 236 10.41 20.80 -12.34
CA LYS A 236 10.45 20.30 -10.96
C LYS A 236 9.48 21.01 -10.02
N ASP A 237 9.53 22.35 -9.98
CA ASP A 237 8.67 23.14 -9.07
C ASP A 237 7.18 22.95 -9.41
N GLU A 238 6.85 22.86 -10.69
CA GLU A 238 5.47 22.66 -11.13
C GLU A 238 4.98 21.23 -10.82
N ILE A 239 5.84 20.22 -11.01
CA ILE A 239 5.54 18.83 -10.66
C ILE A 239 5.33 18.71 -9.15
N LEU A 240 6.22 19.23 -8.31
CA LEU A 240 6.11 19.16 -6.84
C LEU A 240 4.87 19.88 -6.32
N LYS A 241 4.55 21.06 -6.89
CA LYS A 241 3.30 21.76 -6.56
C LYS A 241 2.05 20.90 -6.87
N ASN A 242 1.98 20.33 -8.08
CA ASN A 242 0.85 19.47 -8.46
C ASN A 242 0.80 18.19 -7.61
N THR A 243 1.96 17.68 -7.16
CA THR A 243 2.01 16.53 -6.23
C THR A 243 1.40 16.89 -4.88
N LEU A 244 1.69 18.07 -4.34
CA LEU A 244 1.04 18.55 -3.12
C LEU A 244 -0.47 18.77 -3.32
N ASP A 245 -0.87 19.38 -4.44
CA ASP A 245 -2.30 19.54 -4.77
C ASP A 245 -3.00 18.17 -4.89
N TYR A 246 -2.32 17.15 -5.42
CA TYR A 246 -2.84 15.79 -5.49
C TYR A 246 -3.08 15.17 -4.10
N PHE A 247 -2.20 15.40 -3.15
CA PHE A 247 -2.36 14.88 -1.79
C PHE A 247 -3.37 15.66 -0.96
N PHE A 248 -3.33 17.00 -0.99
CA PHE A 248 -4.09 17.85 -0.08
C PHE A 248 -5.45 18.31 -0.61
N VAL A 249 -5.60 18.40 -1.93
CA VAL A 249 -6.81 18.99 -2.55
C VAL A 249 -7.65 17.94 -3.27
N SER A 250 -7.01 16.87 -3.74
CA SER A 250 -7.70 15.84 -4.54
C SER A 250 -8.26 14.76 -3.63
N ASN A 251 -9.53 14.89 -3.25
CA ASN A 251 -10.22 13.93 -2.42
C ASN A 251 -11.33 13.18 -3.18
N ARG A 252 -11.65 11.99 -2.70
CA ARG A 252 -12.84 11.23 -3.09
C ARG A 252 -14.09 11.84 -2.48
N SER A 253 -15.27 11.40 -2.94
CA SER A 253 -16.56 11.81 -2.38
C SER A 253 -16.74 11.50 -0.90
N ASP A 254 -15.99 10.51 -0.37
CA ASP A 254 -15.99 10.16 1.06
C ASP A 254 -15.02 11.01 1.90
N GLY A 255 -14.31 11.97 1.28
CA GLY A 255 -13.38 12.88 1.92
C GLY A 255 -11.94 12.36 2.07
N PHE A 256 -11.68 11.10 1.74
CA PHE A 256 -10.33 10.53 1.80
C PHE A 256 -9.50 10.85 0.55
N PRO A 257 -8.15 10.85 0.63
CA PRO A 257 -7.27 11.09 -0.50
C PRO A 257 -7.57 10.19 -1.71
N ASN A 258 -7.42 10.69 -2.94
CA ASN A 258 -7.61 9.89 -4.15
C ASN A 258 -6.53 8.80 -4.33
N ASP A 259 -5.32 9.04 -3.84
CA ASP A 259 -4.24 8.06 -3.95
C ASP A 259 -4.49 6.85 -3.04
N SER A 260 -4.44 5.65 -3.62
CA SER A 260 -4.72 4.40 -2.88
C SER A 260 -3.59 4.02 -1.93
N VAL A 261 -2.34 4.37 -2.27
CA VAL A 261 -1.16 4.09 -1.45
C VAL A 261 -1.17 5.00 -0.23
N THR A 262 -1.51 6.28 -0.42
CA THR A 262 -1.72 7.24 0.66
C THR A 262 -2.79 6.75 1.63
N ARG A 263 -3.96 6.34 1.12
CA ARG A 263 -5.03 5.80 1.97
C ARG A 263 -4.59 4.58 2.78
N PHE A 264 -3.83 3.69 2.16
CA PHE A 264 -3.32 2.51 2.83
C PHE A 264 -2.38 2.89 3.98
N HIS A 265 -1.38 3.74 3.74
CA HIS A 265 -0.39 4.08 4.76
C HIS A 265 -0.96 4.95 5.88
N LEU A 266 -1.75 5.98 5.55
CA LEU A 266 -2.41 6.81 6.57
C LEU A 266 -3.44 6.01 7.36
N GLY A 267 -4.20 5.12 6.70
CA GLY A 267 -5.10 4.20 7.37
C GLY A 267 -4.39 3.19 8.29
N ASN A 268 -3.10 2.94 8.09
CA ASN A 268 -2.24 2.18 9.00
C ASN A 268 -1.48 3.07 10.01
N GLY A 269 -1.89 4.33 10.21
CA GLY A 269 -1.34 5.23 11.22
C GLY A 269 0.02 5.86 10.87
N ALA A 270 0.43 5.82 9.60
CA ALA A 270 1.62 6.52 9.15
C ALA A 270 1.36 8.02 8.96
N ILE A 271 2.43 8.79 8.85
CA ILE A 271 2.40 10.18 8.39
C ILE A 271 3.09 10.30 7.03
N LEU A 272 2.64 11.21 6.17
CA LEU A 272 3.34 11.60 4.94
C LEU A 272 4.58 12.40 5.33
N ASP A 273 5.76 11.81 5.20
CA ASP A 273 6.99 12.38 5.75
C ASP A 273 7.79 13.18 4.73
N ARG A 274 7.97 12.65 3.51
CA ARG A 274 8.78 13.29 2.48
C ARG A 274 8.29 12.94 1.08
N ILE A 275 8.38 13.92 0.16
CA ILE A 275 8.18 13.74 -1.28
C ILE A 275 9.54 13.75 -1.96
N ASN A 276 9.88 12.68 -2.66
CA ASN A 276 11.15 12.48 -3.34
C ASN A 276 10.95 12.66 -4.85
N PHE A 277 11.64 13.63 -5.42
CA PHE A 277 11.58 13.95 -6.84
C PHE A 277 12.57 13.09 -7.64
N CYS A 278 12.15 12.55 -8.79
CA CYS A 278 12.95 11.63 -9.61
C CYS A 278 13.54 10.47 -8.80
N ALA A 279 12.74 9.92 -7.91
CA ALA A 279 13.13 8.85 -7.00
C ALA A 279 13.09 7.47 -7.64
N ASP A 280 12.25 7.29 -8.67
CA ASP A 280 12.19 6.09 -9.51
C ASP A 280 12.10 6.53 -10.98
N THR A 281 13.14 6.24 -11.76
CA THR A 281 13.22 6.61 -13.17
C THR A 281 12.87 5.44 -14.13
N SER A 282 12.31 4.35 -13.61
CA SER A 282 11.76 3.28 -14.43
C SER A 282 10.61 3.77 -15.31
N ALA A 283 10.44 3.16 -16.48
CA ALA A 283 9.35 3.51 -17.39
C ALA A 283 7.97 3.42 -16.71
N LYS A 284 7.76 2.43 -15.83
CA LYS A 284 6.54 2.28 -15.03
C LYS A 284 6.30 3.47 -14.11
N ALA A 285 7.32 3.92 -13.37
CA ALA A 285 7.21 5.03 -12.43
C ALA A 285 7.04 6.37 -13.16
N LEU A 286 7.78 6.60 -14.25
CA LEU A 286 7.64 7.81 -15.06
C LEU A 286 6.21 7.95 -15.60
N ASN A 287 5.63 6.87 -16.12
CA ASN A 287 4.28 6.86 -16.68
C ASN A 287 3.16 6.95 -15.62
N SER A 288 3.40 6.54 -14.39
CA SER A 288 2.38 6.52 -13.33
C SER A 288 2.47 7.66 -12.34
N SER A 289 3.69 8.14 -12.04
CA SER A 289 3.97 9.11 -10.97
C SER A 289 4.95 10.22 -11.36
N ALA A 290 5.36 10.36 -12.63
CA ALA A 290 6.43 11.27 -13.07
C ALA A 290 7.74 11.06 -12.27
N GLY A 291 8.03 9.83 -11.86
CA GLY A 291 9.21 9.50 -11.05
C GLY A 291 9.13 9.92 -9.57
N ILE A 292 7.98 10.40 -9.11
CA ILE A 292 7.77 10.75 -7.70
C ILE A 292 7.61 9.48 -6.86
N MET A 293 8.32 9.44 -5.74
CA MET A 293 8.06 8.52 -4.62
C MET A 293 7.91 9.30 -3.32
N VAL A 294 7.31 8.66 -2.33
CA VAL A 294 7.09 9.27 -1.01
C VAL A 294 7.57 8.36 0.11
N ASN A 295 8.08 8.95 1.17
CA ASN A 295 8.28 8.24 2.42
C ASN A 295 7.06 8.47 3.32
N TYR A 296 6.43 7.39 3.79
CA TYR A 296 5.52 7.41 4.92
C TYR A 296 6.29 6.92 6.14
N ARG A 297 6.19 7.65 7.25
CA ARG A 297 6.87 7.30 8.50
C ARG A 297 5.87 6.74 9.50
N TYR A 298 6.22 5.63 10.12
CA TYR A 298 5.47 4.98 11.19
C TYR A 298 6.12 5.30 12.54
N ASP A 299 5.46 6.18 13.30
CA ASP A 299 5.81 6.40 14.70
C ASP A 299 5.05 5.39 15.55
N LEU A 300 5.74 4.35 16.01
CA LEU A 300 5.10 3.24 16.71
C LEU A 300 4.46 3.63 18.05
N LEU A 301 4.83 4.78 18.61
CA LEU A 301 4.21 5.30 19.83
C LEU A 301 2.88 5.98 19.53
N ASN A 302 2.77 6.65 18.39
CA ASN A 302 1.61 7.47 18.02
C ASN A 302 0.78 6.85 16.87
N ILE A 303 1.07 5.61 16.47
CA ILE A 303 0.43 4.96 15.31
C ILE A 303 -1.08 4.82 15.49
N ASP A 304 -1.54 4.52 16.70
CA ASP A 304 -2.96 4.33 17.00
C ASP A 304 -3.71 5.68 17.00
N GLU A 305 -3.10 6.74 17.53
CA GLU A 305 -3.63 8.10 17.50
C GLU A 305 -3.70 8.63 16.06
N ASN A 306 -2.63 8.47 15.26
CA ASN A 306 -2.61 8.85 13.87
C ASN A 306 -3.69 8.14 13.04
N HIS A 307 -3.90 6.85 13.30
CA HIS A 307 -4.95 6.06 12.68
C HIS A 307 -6.34 6.64 13.00
N GLN A 308 -6.61 6.90 14.28
CA GLN A 308 -7.88 7.45 14.73
C GLN A 308 -8.14 8.83 14.10
N MET A 309 -7.19 9.76 14.18
CA MET A 309 -7.29 11.08 13.56
C MET A 309 -7.60 11.01 12.06
N TYR A 310 -6.97 10.07 11.36
CA TYR A 310 -7.21 9.89 9.92
C TYR A 310 -8.64 9.46 9.61
N PHE A 311 -9.24 8.56 10.39
CA PHE A 311 -10.60 8.07 10.14
C PHE A 311 -11.69 9.03 10.66
N ASP A 312 -11.49 9.62 11.83
CA ASP A 312 -12.48 10.46 12.47
C ASP A 312 -12.51 11.87 11.85
N GLU A 313 -11.33 12.48 11.67
CA GLU A 313 -11.19 13.87 11.22
C GLU A 313 -10.81 13.99 9.74
N LYS A 314 -10.46 12.88 9.08
CA LYS A 314 -9.99 12.82 7.68
C LYS A 314 -8.79 13.72 7.40
N ILE A 315 -7.97 13.94 8.43
CA ILE A 315 -6.76 14.74 8.33
C ILE A 315 -5.66 13.94 7.64
N LEU A 316 -4.99 14.57 6.69
CA LEU A 316 -3.77 14.04 6.11
C LEU A 316 -2.60 14.35 7.04
N ASN A 317 -2.30 13.43 7.96
CA ASN A 317 -1.16 13.56 8.86
C ASN A 317 0.15 13.63 8.07
N CYS A 318 0.95 14.67 8.30
CA CYS A 318 2.20 14.88 7.58
C CYS A 318 3.29 15.56 8.44
N SER A 319 4.52 15.45 7.98
CA SER A 319 5.66 16.07 8.65
C SER A 319 5.67 17.60 8.53
N LYS A 320 6.38 18.25 9.43
CA LYS A 320 6.61 19.70 9.35
C LYS A 320 7.24 20.13 8.01
N SER A 321 8.10 19.32 7.43
CA SER A 321 8.74 19.59 6.13
C SER A 321 7.72 19.64 4.99
N ILE A 322 6.74 18.76 4.98
CA ILE A 322 5.63 18.74 4.01
C ILE A 322 4.75 19.98 4.18
N LEU A 323 4.39 20.34 5.43
CA LEU A 323 3.61 21.56 5.71
C LEU A 323 4.33 22.84 5.25
N LEU A 324 5.62 22.93 5.51
CA LEU A 324 6.43 24.07 5.04
C LEU A 324 6.51 24.12 3.52
N MET A 325 6.66 22.97 2.85
CA MET A 325 6.65 22.89 1.40
C MET A 325 5.29 23.33 0.84
N GLN A 326 4.17 22.87 1.41
CA GLN A 326 2.82 23.28 1.03
C GLN A 326 2.62 24.80 1.17
N LYS A 327 3.02 25.38 2.30
CA LYS A 327 2.93 26.82 2.56
C LYS A 327 3.73 27.64 1.55
N ARG A 328 4.97 27.23 1.26
CA ARG A 328 5.82 27.89 0.26
C ARG A 328 5.16 27.98 -1.13
N TYR A 329 4.49 26.92 -1.58
CA TYR A 329 3.81 26.91 -2.88
C TYR A 329 2.49 27.69 -2.86
N GLN A 330 1.78 27.76 -1.73
CA GLN A 330 0.58 28.59 -1.55
C GLN A 330 0.92 30.08 -1.58
N ASP A 331 1.98 30.51 -0.88
CA ASP A 331 2.43 31.90 -0.84
C ASP A 331 2.92 32.39 -2.21
N LYS A 332 3.67 31.57 -2.97
CA LYS A 332 4.02 31.87 -4.36
C LYS A 332 2.79 32.13 -5.23
N LYS A 333 1.68 31.41 -5.02
CA LYS A 333 0.43 31.59 -5.75
C LYS A 333 -0.26 32.93 -5.42
N LYS A 334 -0.22 33.37 -4.17
CA LYS A 334 -0.76 34.69 -3.75
C LYS A 334 0.02 35.83 -4.38
N LEU A 335 1.35 35.77 -4.37
CA LEU A 335 2.22 36.79 -5.00
C LEU A 335 1.99 36.92 -6.52
N PHE A 336 1.80 35.80 -7.21
CA PHE A 336 1.54 35.78 -8.67
C PHE A 336 0.16 36.34 -9.04
N ASN A 337 -0.83 36.20 -8.15
CA ASN A 337 -2.20 36.76 -8.35
C ASN A 337 -2.28 38.24 -7.99
N LEU A 338 -1.33 38.78 -7.20
CA LEU A 338 -1.24 40.20 -6.85
C LEU A 338 -0.44 41.02 -7.89
N SER A 339 0.28 40.32 -8.81
CA SER A 339 1.08 40.93 -9.88
C SER A 339 0.37 40.88 -11.24
N LYS A 340 -0.86 40.44 -11.29
CA LYS A 340 -1.79 40.53 -12.43
C LYS A 340 -2.93 41.53 -12.13
#